data_89b00e07b2e52cd856c640e1d14187ee
#
_entry.id   89b00e07b2e52cd856c640e1d14187ee
#
_cell.length_a   1.000
_cell.length_b   1.000
_cell.length_c   1.000
_cell.angle_alpha   90.00
_cell.angle_beta   90.00
_cell.angle_gamma   90.00
#
_symmetry.space_group_name_H-M   'P 1'
#
loop_
_entity.id
_entity.type
_entity.pdbx_description
1 polymer ?
#
loop_
_entity_poly.entity_id
_entity_poly.type
_entity_poly.pdbx_seq_one_letter_code
_entity_poly.pdbx_strand_id
1 'polypeptide(L)'
;MGEPALPAPGPGLAATLSDLDPARLDPAGLVDALVGFERLASWVAAGQARVLAALGKTLVHGDEDWTREEVAAALRLSGQIAQRRIDVARELTSRLAGTLRSLVAGDLSYLQAMAIAEATRDLDDRAAAGVEGRVLGRATSQTVAELRRSVARAVLAADPARAEQAHERAVGERSLQCWPVPDGMAEIRALLDAPDAAVVMSTVNALAAKIDAADDRPIEARRADAFVAVFAAAPAVPGLPQAQQSPAQIQVTVPASTLLGLTDTPADLAGYGPITAEVARRIAANGTWRRLLTDPVSGQLLDYGRQTYRPPAKLAAFVIARDRTCGFPGCSQPARRCDLDHCKSWRAGGTTCPHNLGALCRRHHRAKDTGPWTLIRNPDGSTTWISPTGKRYDLPPPSYDDP
;
A
#
# COMPACT_ATOMS: atom_id res chain seq x y z
N MET A 1 -42.72 5.50 23.66
CA MET A 1 -41.95 6.75 23.78
C MET A 1 -40.78 6.60 22.81
N GLY A 2 -40.77 7.36 21.73
CA GLY A 2 -39.70 7.25 20.76
C GLY A 2 -38.37 7.68 21.38
N GLU A 3 -37.32 6.84 21.23
CA GLU A 3 -36.00 7.21 21.61
C GLU A 3 -35.58 8.52 20.95
N PRO A 4 -34.89 9.42 21.65
CA PRO A 4 -34.43 10.67 21.05
C PRO A 4 -33.47 10.35 19.91
N ALA A 5 -33.84 10.76 18.69
CA ALA A 5 -32.99 10.63 17.51
C ALA A 5 -31.58 11.21 17.83
N LEU A 6 -30.53 10.46 17.52
CA LEU A 6 -29.16 10.94 17.69
C LEU A 6 -28.96 12.31 17.05
N PRO A 7 -28.26 13.24 17.70
CA PRO A 7 -28.00 14.57 17.15
C PRO A 7 -27.24 14.51 15.81
N ALA A 8 -27.24 15.65 15.10
CA ALA A 8 -26.46 15.78 13.89
C ALA A 8 -24.95 15.51 14.17
N PRO A 9 -24.19 14.94 13.20
CA PRO A 9 -22.77 14.69 13.39
C PRO A 9 -22.01 15.98 13.69
N GLY A 10 -21.17 15.92 14.71
CA GLY A 10 -20.44 17.07 15.20
C GLY A 10 -20.05 16.93 16.67
N PRO A 11 -19.57 18.01 17.32
CA PRO A 11 -19.12 17.94 18.71
C PRO A 11 -20.21 17.45 19.69
N GLY A 12 -21.47 17.79 19.45
CA GLY A 12 -22.59 17.32 20.30
C GLY A 12 -22.79 15.81 20.21
N LEU A 13 -22.78 15.24 19.01
CA LEU A 13 -22.86 13.78 18.85
C LEU A 13 -21.64 13.09 19.45
N ALA A 14 -20.44 13.66 19.29
CA ALA A 14 -19.21 13.10 19.87
C ALA A 14 -19.32 13.06 21.41
N ALA A 15 -19.79 14.13 22.05
CA ALA A 15 -20.04 14.16 23.49
C ALA A 15 -21.05 13.09 23.92
N THR A 16 -22.21 13.02 23.24
CA THR A 16 -23.24 12.02 23.54
C THR A 16 -22.69 10.60 23.44
N LEU A 17 -21.91 10.31 22.39
CA LEU A 17 -21.33 8.97 22.17
C LEU A 17 -20.20 8.64 23.17
N SER A 18 -19.44 9.63 23.62
CA SER A 18 -18.36 9.43 24.61
C SER A 18 -18.90 9.08 26.00
N ASP A 19 -20.09 9.51 26.31
CA ASP A 19 -20.73 9.27 27.61
C ASP A 19 -21.53 7.95 27.67
N LEU A 20 -21.64 7.23 26.54
CA LEU A 20 -22.33 5.95 26.47
C LEU A 20 -21.52 4.85 27.14
N ASP A 21 -22.20 4.07 27.98
CA ASP A 21 -21.70 2.80 28.49
C ASP A 21 -22.29 1.66 27.65
N PRO A 22 -21.50 1.03 26.76
CA PRO A 22 -22.01 -0.04 25.90
C PRO A 22 -22.59 -1.22 26.68
N ALA A 23 -22.13 -1.47 27.92
CA ALA A 23 -22.62 -2.57 28.74
C ALA A 23 -24.06 -2.37 29.26
N ARG A 24 -24.57 -1.13 29.16
CA ARG A 24 -25.94 -0.76 29.58
C ARG A 24 -26.94 -0.67 28.45
N LEU A 25 -26.48 -0.82 27.20
CA LEU A 25 -27.34 -0.74 26.02
C LEU A 25 -27.90 -2.13 25.69
N ASP A 26 -29.13 -2.15 25.23
CA ASP A 26 -29.71 -3.31 24.59
C ASP A 26 -29.14 -3.48 23.15
N PRO A 27 -29.40 -4.58 22.46
CA PRO A 27 -28.90 -4.79 21.10
C PRO A 27 -29.27 -3.70 20.09
N ALA A 28 -30.47 -3.08 20.22
CA ALA A 28 -30.91 -1.99 19.35
C ALA A 28 -30.11 -0.73 19.64
N GLY A 29 -29.95 -0.36 20.91
CA GLY A 29 -29.14 0.79 21.30
C GLY A 29 -27.66 0.64 20.93
N LEU A 30 -27.11 -0.58 20.94
CA LEU A 30 -25.75 -0.84 20.42
C LEU A 30 -25.63 -0.56 18.92
N VAL A 31 -26.64 -0.96 18.14
CA VAL A 31 -26.69 -0.67 16.70
C VAL A 31 -26.83 0.84 16.46
N ASP A 32 -27.69 1.53 17.20
CA ASP A 32 -27.86 2.98 17.07
C ASP A 32 -26.59 3.74 17.45
N ALA A 33 -25.90 3.32 18.50
CA ALA A 33 -24.60 3.87 18.88
C ALA A 33 -23.56 3.66 17.77
N LEU A 34 -23.50 2.47 17.15
CA LEU A 34 -22.62 2.17 16.03
C LEU A 34 -22.92 3.08 14.83
N VAL A 35 -24.19 3.25 14.48
CA VAL A 35 -24.62 4.20 13.42
C VAL A 35 -24.21 5.64 13.76
N GLY A 36 -24.32 6.02 15.04
CA GLY A 36 -23.85 7.32 15.52
C GLY A 36 -22.35 7.54 15.30
N PHE A 37 -21.52 6.54 15.65
CA PHE A 37 -20.07 6.58 15.42
C PHE A 37 -19.74 6.65 13.92
N GLU A 38 -20.43 5.90 13.06
CA GLU A 38 -20.23 5.96 11.60
C GLU A 38 -20.57 7.33 11.03
N ARG A 39 -21.66 7.95 11.50
CA ARG A 39 -22.03 9.33 11.11
C ARG A 39 -20.97 10.33 11.57
N LEU A 40 -20.43 10.18 12.78
CA LEU A 40 -19.37 11.02 13.29
C LEU A 40 -18.06 10.83 12.50
N ALA A 41 -17.70 9.59 12.17
CA ALA A 41 -16.55 9.28 11.32
C ALA A 41 -16.66 9.94 9.94
N SER A 42 -17.85 9.96 9.35
CA SER A 42 -18.14 10.63 8.08
C SER A 42 -17.93 12.14 8.18
N TRP A 43 -18.41 12.78 9.25
CA TRP A 43 -18.19 14.20 9.51
C TRP A 43 -16.71 14.54 9.69
N VAL A 44 -15.95 13.71 10.43
CA VAL A 44 -14.50 13.84 10.59
C VAL A 44 -13.79 13.71 9.23
N ALA A 45 -14.20 12.72 8.42
CA ALA A 45 -13.64 12.53 7.09
C ALA A 45 -13.87 13.72 6.16
N ALA A 46 -15.04 14.37 6.24
CA ALA A 46 -15.32 15.61 5.52
C ALA A 46 -14.38 16.76 5.98
N GLY A 47 -14.14 16.86 7.28
CA GLY A 47 -13.15 17.80 7.85
C GLY A 47 -11.73 17.53 7.33
N GLN A 48 -11.30 16.28 7.36
CA GLN A 48 -9.99 15.86 6.82
C GLN A 48 -9.86 16.18 5.33
N ALA A 49 -10.91 15.95 4.52
CA ALA A 49 -10.90 16.28 3.10
C ALA A 49 -10.67 17.77 2.86
N ARG A 50 -11.29 18.66 3.64
CA ARG A 50 -11.06 20.11 3.55
C ARG A 50 -9.62 20.49 3.90
N VAL A 51 -9.05 19.88 4.95
CA VAL A 51 -7.64 20.13 5.35
C VAL A 51 -6.68 19.63 4.29
N LEU A 52 -6.88 18.41 3.76
CA LEU A 52 -6.04 17.86 2.69
C LEU A 52 -6.08 18.71 1.42
N ALA A 53 -7.26 19.19 1.02
CA ALA A 53 -7.41 20.06 -0.14
C ALA A 53 -6.72 21.43 0.07
N ALA A 54 -6.74 21.98 1.28
CA ALA A 54 -6.01 23.19 1.62
C ALA A 54 -4.49 22.98 1.62
N LEU A 55 -4.02 21.87 2.21
CA LEU A 55 -2.60 21.51 2.25
C LEU A 55 -2.02 21.36 0.84
N GLY A 56 -2.76 20.73 -0.08
CA GLY A 56 -2.35 20.55 -1.47
C GLY A 56 -2.20 21.85 -2.28
N LYS A 57 -2.66 22.98 -1.75
CA LYS A 57 -2.44 24.32 -2.34
C LYS A 57 -1.19 25.00 -1.80
N THR A 58 -0.63 24.55 -0.67
CA THR A 58 0.47 25.20 0.04
C THR A 58 1.81 24.52 -0.14
N LEU A 59 1.85 23.26 -0.55
CA LEU A 59 3.08 22.46 -0.66
C LEU A 59 3.57 22.25 -2.11
N VAL A 60 3.18 23.11 -3.02
CA VAL A 60 3.70 23.13 -4.39
C VAL A 60 4.96 23.98 -4.41
N HIS A 61 6.10 23.38 -4.80
CA HIS A 61 7.38 24.08 -5.00
C HIS A 61 7.80 23.94 -6.46
N GLY A 62 7.72 25.03 -7.22
CA GLY A 62 7.94 24.99 -8.66
C GLY A 62 6.92 24.08 -9.34
N ASP A 63 7.39 23.11 -10.13
CA ASP A 63 6.54 22.14 -10.83
C ASP A 63 6.28 20.84 -10.00
N GLU A 64 6.80 20.76 -8.77
CA GLU A 64 6.70 19.54 -7.95
C GLU A 64 5.74 19.72 -6.77
N ASP A 65 4.79 18.79 -6.64
CA ASP A 65 3.83 18.68 -5.52
C ASP A 65 4.32 17.63 -4.51
N TRP A 66 4.76 18.10 -3.34
CA TRP A 66 5.27 17.26 -2.22
C TRP A 66 4.19 16.94 -1.18
N THR A 67 2.94 17.29 -1.43
CA THR A 67 1.81 17.04 -0.52
C THR A 67 1.69 15.57 -0.13
N ARG A 68 1.93 14.68 -1.09
CA ARG A 68 1.85 13.23 -0.86
C ARG A 68 2.86 12.76 0.17
N GLU A 69 4.09 13.22 0.08
CA GLU A 69 5.18 12.83 0.97
C GLU A 69 4.95 13.34 2.39
N GLU A 70 4.50 14.58 2.52
CA GLU A 70 4.16 15.17 3.82
C GLU A 70 3.00 14.41 4.49
N VAL A 71 1.92 14.14 3.76
CA VAL A 71 0.76 13.39 4.27
C VAL A 71 1.14 11.96 4.61
N ALA A 72 1.93 11.29 3.76
CA ALA A 72 2.38 9.93 4.00
C ALA A 72 3.22 9.83 5.27
N ALA A 73 4.17 10.74 5.45
CA ALA A 73 5.03 10.78 6.63
C ALA A 73 4.26 11.16 7.91
N ALA A 74 3.42 12.20 7.85
CA ALA A 74 2.66 12.67 9.02
C ALA A 74 1.65 11.64 9.53
N LEU A 75 0.99 10.91 8.62
CA LEU A 75 -0.03 9.93 8.97
C LEU A 75 0.48 8.49 8.96
N ARG A 76 1.77 8.27 8.68
CA ARG A 76 2.40 6.94 8.56
C ARG A 76 1.69 6.04 7.55
N LEU A 77 1.35 6.61 6.39
CA LEU A 77 0.67 5.92 5.31
C LEU A 77 1.64 5.58 4.18
N SER A 78 1.29 4.57 3.38
CA SER A 78 1.99 4.39 2.11
C SER A 78 1.68 5.58 1.17
N GLY A 79 2.63 5.94 0.29
CA GLY A 79 2.45 7.04 -0.66
C GLY A 79 1.22 6.86 -1.56
N GLN A 80 0.83 5.63 -1.86
CA GLN A 80 -0.38 5.32 -2.63
C GLN A 80 -1.66 5.70 -1.87
N ILE A 81 -1.75 5.34 -0.58
CA ILE A 81 -2.91 5.67 0.25
C ILE A 81 -2.99 7.19 0.47
N ALA A 82 -1.84 7.85 0.70
CA ALA A 82 -1.79 9.30 0.85
C ALA A 82 -2.27 10.00 -0.42
N GLN A 83 -1.78 9.60 -1.60
CA GLN A 83 -2.21 10.17 -2.89
C GLN A 83 -3.71 9.99 -3.11
N ARG A 84 -4.22 8.79 -2.88
CA ARG A 84 -5.66 8.49 -3.03
C ARG A 84 -6.53 9.40 -2.15
N ARG A 85 -6.13 9.63 -0.90
CA ARG A 85 -6.85 10.55 0.02
C ARG A 85 -6.82 12.00 -0.47
N ILE A 86 -5.68 12.45 -1.00
CA ILE A 86 -5.53 13.80 -1.55
C ILE A 86 -6.43 13.98 -2.77
N ASP A 87 -6.41 13.00 -3.70
CA ASP A 87 -7.22 13.05 -4.91
C ASP A 87 -8.72 13.12 -4.57
N VAL A 88 -9.19 12.23 -3.70
CA VAL A 88 -10.59 12.23 -3.24
C VAL A 88 -10.95 13.57 -2.56
N ALA A 89 -10.05 14.11 -1.74
CA ALA A 89 -10.27 15.40 -1.08
C ALA A 89 -10.40 16.55 -2.09
N ARG A 90 -9.58 16.57 -3.13
CA ARG A 90 -9.66 17.55 -4.23
C ARG A 90 -11.00 17.44 -4.95
N GLU A 91 -11.43 16.24 -5.33
CA GLU A 91 -12.72 16.02 -6.00
C GLU A 91 -13.90 16.48 -5.15
N LEU A 92 -13.96 16.07 -3.88
CA LEU A 92 -15.03 16.41 -2.96
C LEU A 92 -15.14 17.92 -2.71
N THR A 93 -14.01 18.63 -2.64
CA THR A 93 -13.99 20.06 -2.32
C THR A 93 -14.12 20.97 -3.53
N SER A 94 -13.91 20.46 -4.76
CA SER A 94 -14.02 21.26 -5.99
C SER A 94 -15.38 21.11 -6.67
N ARG A 95 -15.79 19.90 -7.04
CA ARG A 95 -16.91 19.69 -7.95
C ARG A 95 -17.99 18.72 -7.47
N LEU A 96 -17.77 18.01 -6.34
CA LEU A 96 -18.75 17.08 -5.76
C LEU A 96 -19.33 17.64 -4.46
N ALA A 97 -19.90 18.84 -4.55
CA ALA A 97 -20.40 19.55 -3.39
C ALA A 97 -21.59 18.84 -2.72
N GLY A 98 -22.41 18.12 -3.48
CA GLY A 98 -23.52 17.31 -2.97
C GLY A 98 -23.01 16.15 -2.13
N THR A 99 -22.04 15.41 -2.63
CA THR A 99 -21.39 14.31 -1.93
C THR A 99 -20.68 14.77 -0.64
N LEU A 100 -19.99 15.91 -0.70
CA LEU A 100 -19.36 16.48 0.50
C LEU A 100 -20.40 16.90 1.55
N ARG A 101 -21.54 17.49 1.15
CA ARG A 101 -22.63 17.82 2.07
C ARG A 101 -23.21 16.58 2.74
N SER A 102 -23.48 15.52 1.97
CA SER A 102 -23.97 14.24 2.50
C SER A 102 -22.98 13.58 3.45
N LEU A 103 -21.66 13.71 3.17
CA LEU A 103 -20.61 13.22 4.06
C LEU A 103 -20.57 14.03 5.38
N VAL A 104 -20.73 15.37 5.32
CA VAL A 104 -20.85 16.23 6.51
C VAL A 104 -22.07 15.90 7.34
N ALA A 105 -23.21 15.59 6.69
CA ALA A 105 -24.45 15.21 7.35
C ALA A 105 -24.40 13.79 7.95
N GLY A 106 -23.38 13.01 7.61
CA GLY A 106 -23.29 11.61 8.02
C GLY A 106 -24.26 10.68 7.30
N ASP A 107 -24.79 11.11 6.16
CA ASP A 107 -25.70 10.33 5.31
C ASP A 107 -24.95 9.36 4.40
N LEU A 108 -23.70 9.67 4.08
CA LEU A 108 -22.77 8.83 3.32
C LEU A 108 -21.55 8.51 4.16
N SER A 109 -21.07 7.29 4.07
CA SER A 109 -19.76 6.91 4.57
C SER A 109 -18.63 7.46 3.67
N TYR A 110 -17.41 7.55 4.22
CA TYR A 110 -16.24 7.94 3.43
C TYR A 110 -16.00 7.02 2.23
N LEU A 111 -16.26 5.71 2.37
CA LEU A 111 -16.12 4.74 1.28
C LEU A 111 -17.12 4.97 0.15
N GLN A 112 -18.33 5.40 0.47
CA GLN A 112 -19.33 5.77 -0.54
C GLN A 112 -18.93 7.07 -1.25
N ALA A 113 -18.52 8.10 -0.51
CA ALA A 113 -18.04 9.36 -1.08
C ALA A 113 -16.81 9.15 -1.98
N MET A 114 -15.88 8.30 -1.56
CA MET A 114 -14.71 7.90 -2.34
C MET A 114 -15.11 7.18 -3.64
N ALA A 115 -16.10 6.28 -3.58
CA ALA A 115 -16.57 5.58 -4.77
C ALA A 115 -17.15 6.51 -5.83
N ILE A 116 -17.86 7.56 -5.41
CA ILE A 116 -18.36 8.61 -6.32
C ILE A 116 -17.21 9.43 -6.88
N ALA A 117 -16.30 9.91 -6.02
CA ALA A 117 -15.18 10.77 -6.42
C ALA A 117 -14.23 10.06 -7.42
N GLU A 118 -13.90 8.81 -7.16
CA GLU A 118 -13.02 8.03 -8.05
C GLU A 118 -13.64 7.78 -9.42
N ALA A 119 -14.92 7.44 -9.45
CA ALA A 119 -15.61 7.12 -10.70
C ALA A 119 -15.88 8.35 -11.59
N THR A 120 -15.97 9.54 -10.99
CA THR A 120 -16.22 10.79 -11.72
C THR A 120 -14.96 11.59 -12.04
N ARG A 121 -13.78 11.12 -11.59
CA ARG A 121 -12.50 11.85 -11.72
C ARG A 121 -12.20 12.35 -13.12
N ASP A 122 -12.44 11.50 -14.12
CA ASP A 122 -12.09 11.79 -15.49
C ASP A 122 -13.21 12.48 -16.29
N LEU A 123 -14.36 12.74 -15.68
CA LEU A 123 -15.45 13.47 -16.29
C LEU A 123 -15.20 14.99 -16.22
N ASP A 124 -15.77 15.75 -17.12
CA ASP A 124 -15.88 17.20 -16.95
C ASP A 124 -16.84 17.56 -15.80
N ASP A 125 -16.81 18.81 -15.34
CA ASP A 125 -17.57 19.26 -14.18
C ASP A 125 -19.08 19.09 -14.35
N ARG A 126 -19.61 19.28 -15.56
CA ARG A 126 -21.03 19.14 -15.89
C ARG A 126 -21.47 17.67 -15.82
N ALA A 127 -20.69 16.79 -16.43
CA ALA A 127 -20.95 15.36 -16.42
C ALA A 127 -20.81 14.79 -15.01
N ALA A 128 -19.79 15.21 -14.25
CA ALA A 128 -19.59 14.79 -12.86
C ALA A 128 -20.78 15.22 -11.97
N ALA A 129 -21.24 16.47 -12.07
CA ALA A 129 -22.41 16.95 -11.36
C ALA A 129 -23.70 16.21 -11.77
N GLY A 130 -23.83 15.86 -13.06
CA GLY A 130 -24.97 15.06 -13.55
C GLY A 130 -24.99 13.64 -13.00
N VAL A 131 -23.80 12.99 -12.90
CA VAL A 131 -23.64 11.67 -12.26
C VAL A 131 -23.94 11.77 -10.77
N GLU A 132 -23.35 12.75 -10.07
CA GLU A 132 -23.60 13.02 -8.65
C GLU A 132 -25.11 13.13 -8.38
N GLY A 133 -25.81 14.00 -9.11
CA GLY A 133 -27.26 14.22 -8.95
C GLY A 133 -28.10 12.96 -9.15
N ARG A 134 -27.71 12.07 -10.07
CA ARG A 134 -28.42 10.80 -10.33
C ARG A 134 -28.24 9.78 -9.20
N VAL A 135 -27.07 9.72 -8.56
CA VAL A 135 -26.76 8.65 -7.62
C VAL A 135 -27.05 9.01 -6.17
N LEU A 136 -26.93 10.30 -5.78
CA LEU A 136 -27.07 10.73 -4.38
C LEU A 136 -28.40 10.34 -3.75
N GLY A 137 -29.52 10.45 -4.48
CA GLY A 137 -30.84 10.14 -3.95
C GLY A 137 -31.04 8.68 -3.50
N ARG A 138 -30.18 7.76 -3.96
CA ARG A 138 -30.21 6.34 -3.59
C ARG A 138 -28.97 5.90 -2.82
N ALA A 139 -27.93 6.71 -2.81
CA ALA A 139 -26.62 6.33 -2.25
C ALA A 139 -26.72 5.97 -0.75
N THR A 140 -27.58 6.65 0.01
CA THR A 140 -27.80 6.43 1.44
C THR A 140 -28.39 5.04 1.78
N SER A 141 -29.11 4.44 0.83
CA SER A 141 -29.74 3.11 0.99
C SER A 141 -28.96 1.98 0.33
N GLN A 142 -27.79 2.26 -0.26
CA GLN A 142 -27.00 1.30 -1.00
C GLN A 142 -25.73 0.91 -0.23
N THR A 143 -25.35 -0.35 -0.33
CA THR A 143 -23.99 -0.77 0.02
C THR A 143 -22.97 -0.12 -0.93
N VAL A 144 -21.70 -0.04 -0.52
CA VAL A 144 -20.62 0.49 -1.39
C VAL A 144 -20.55 -0.24 -2.73
N ALA A 145 -20.76 -1.56 -2.74
CA ALA A 145 -20.74 -2.37 -3.96
C ALA A 145 -21.90 -2.04 -4.91
N GLU A 146 -23.09 -1.83 -4.38
CA GLU A 146 -24.26 -1.42 -5.17
C GLU A 146 -24.10 0.01 -5.70
N LEU A 147 -23.61 0.91 -4.87
CA LEU A 147 -23.33 2.28 -5.27
C LEU A 147 -22.29 2.33 -6.40
N ARG A 148 -21.19 1.60 -6.29
CA ARG A 148 -20.17 1.50 -7.38
C ARG A 148 -20.78 1.06 -8.70
N ARG A 149 -21.69 0.08 -8.69
CA ARG A 149 -22.42 -0.36 -9.90
C ARG A 149 -23.36 0.71 -10.44
N SER A 150 -24.02 1.44 -9.55
CA SER A 150 -24.91 2.56 -9.92
C SER A 150 -24.14 3.73 -10.54
N VAL A 151 -23.02 4.11 -9.91
CA VAL A 151 -22.14 5.17 -10.41
C VAL A 151 -21.53 4.78 -11.75
N ALA A 152 -21.00 3.57 -11.89
CA ALA A 152 -20.44 3.08 -13.16
C ALA A 152 -21.46 3.17 -14.30
N ARG A 153 -22.70 2.73 -14.08
CA ARG A 153 -23.76 2.89 -15.08
C ARG A 153 -24.06 4.35 -15.41
N ALA A 154 -24.07 5.22 -14.41
CA ALA A 154 -24.32 6.65 -14.61
C ALA A 154 -23.19 7.33 -15.41
N VAL A 155 -21.94 6.95 -15.16
CA VAL A 155 -20.75 7.43 -15.89
C VAL A 155 -20.80 6.99 -17.36
N LEU A 156 -21.03 5.69 -17.62
CA LEU A 156 -21.15 5.15 -18.98
C LEU A 156 -22.29 5.85 -19.77
N ALA A 157 -23.39 6.20 -19.10
CA ALA A 157 -24.51 6.88 -19.74
C ALA A 157 -24.29 8.39 -19.91
N ALA A 158 -23.39 9.00 -19.11
CA ALA A 158 -23.13 10.43 -19.21
C ALA A 158 -22.24 10.78 -20.40
N ASP A 159 -21.21 9.96 -20.66
CA ASP A 159 -20.31 10.14 -21.80
C ASP A 159 -19.74 8.78 -22.28
N PRO A 160 -20.43 8.11 -23.20
CA PRO A 160 -20.00 6.80 -23.70
C PRO A 160 -18.67 6.83 -24.43
N ALA A 161 -18.39 7.90 -25.19
CA ALA A 161 -17.14 8.00 -25.97
C ALA A 161 -15.93 8.17 -25.05
N ARG A 162 -16.08 8.99 -24.01
CA ARG A 162 -15.04 9.17 -22.99
C ARG A 162 -14.85 7.92 -22.12
N ALA A 163 -15.94 7.19 -21.86
CA ALA A 163 -15.86 5.91 -21.14
C ALA A 163 -15.01 4.90 -21.90
N GLU A 164 -15.12 4.83 -23.24
CA GLU A 164 -14.28 3.97 -24.08
C GLU A 164 -12.82 4.41 -24.02
N GLN A 165 -12.52 5.71 -24.17
CA GLN A 165 -11.16 6.23 -24.04
C GLN A 165 -10.57 5.99 -22.64
N ALA A 166 -11.39 6.08 -21.58
CA ALA A 166 -10.97 5.77 -20.21
C ALA A 166 -10.64 4.28 -20.06
N HIS A 167 -11.45 3.41 -20.68
CA HIS A 167 -11.19 1.98 -20.72
C HIS A 167 -9.87 1.65 -21.45
N GLU A 168 -9.62 2.22 -22.62
CA GLU A 168 -8.36 2.05 -23.36
C GLU A 168 -7.13 2.46 -22.52
N ARG A 169 -7.22 3.60 -21.80
CA ARG A 169 -6.16 4.03 -20.88
C ARG A 169 -5.97 3.05 -19.72
N ALA A 170 -7.07 2.62 -19.09
CA ALA A 170 -7.04 1.66 -17.97
C ALA A 170 -6.43 0.32 -18.40
N VAL A 171 -6.69 -0.13 -19.63
CA VAL A 171 -6.04 -1.32 -20.21
C VAL A 171 -4.52 -1.14 -20.24
N GLY A 172 -4.02 0.09 -20.50
CA GLY A 172 -2.57 0.42 -20.45
C GLY A 172 -1.98 0.37 -19.02
N GLU A 173 -2.80 0.53 -17.99
CA GLU A 173 -2.38 0.53 -16.58
C GLU A 173 -2.45 -0.84 -15.90
N ARG A 174 -2.72 -1.90 -16.65
CA ARG A 174 -2.75 -3.27 -16.14
C ARG A 174 -1.49 -3.57 -15.35
N SER A 175 -1.65 -4.20 -14.20
CA SER A 175 -0.53 -4.45 -13.29
C SER A 175 -0.70 -5.76 -12.54
N LEU A 176 0.44 -6.33 -12.13
CA LEU A 176 0.53 -7.45 -11.22
C LEU A 176 1.39 -7.05 -10.03
N GLN A 177 0.83 -7.13 -8.84
CA GLN A 177 1.47 -6.72 -7.60
C GLN A 177 1.42 -7.87 -6.60
N CYS A 178 2.42 -7.93 -5.70
CA CYS A 178 2.49 -8.90 -4.61
C CYS A 178 3.02 -8.19 -3.38
N TRP A 179 2.38 -8.41 -2.23
CA TRP A 179 2.82 -7.88 -0.94
C TRP A 179 2.60 -8.90 0.18
N PRO A 180 3.41 -8.82 1.25
CA PRO A 180 3.26 -9.68 2.41
C PRO A 180 2.00 -9.33 3.21
N VAL A 181 1.40 -10.36 3.81
CA VAL A 181 0.36 -10.25 4.82
C VAL A 181 0.74 -11.13 6.02
N PRO A 182 0.11 -10.97 7.20
CA PRO A 182 0.45 -11.76 8.38
C PRO A 182 0.47 -13.27 8.15
N ASP A 183 1.06 -14.00 9.08
CA ASP A 183 1.07 -15.46 9.15
C ASP A 183 1.81 -16.17 8.00
N GLY A 184 2.85 -15.52 7.46
CA GLY A 184 3.67 -16.11 6.39
C GLY A 184 2.97 -16.16 5.03
N MET A 185 1.91 -15.40 4.85
CA MET A 185 1.13 -15.35 3.62
C MET A 185 1.48 -14.13 2.77
N ALA A 186 1.14 -14.18 1.47
CA ALA A 186 1.27 -13.06 0.56
C ALA A 186 0.01 -12.90 -0.27
N GLU A 187 -0.36 -11.65 -0.57
CA GLU A 187 -1.45 -11.34 -1.48
C GLU A 187 -0.91 -10.99 -2.87
N ILE A 188 -1.49 -11.59 -3.90
CA ILE A 188 -1.22 -11.26 -5.30
C ILE A 188 -2.46 -10.56 -5.85
N ARG A 189 -2.27 -9.36 -6.37
CA ARG A 189 -3.31 -8.56 -7.02
C ARG A 189 -2.97 -8.36 -8.49
N ALA A 190 -3.85 -8.82 -9.36
CA ALA A 190 -3.81 -8.55 -10.79
C ALA A 190 -4.88 -7.50 -11.14
N LEU A 191 -4.51 -6.43 -11.81
CA LEU A 191 -5.41 -5.50 -12.49
C LEU A 191 -5.40 -5.87 -13.97
N LEU A 192 -6.51 -6.42 -14.44
CA LEU A 192 -6.69 -6.93 -15.79
C LEU A 192 -7.92 -6.29 -16.42
N ASP A 193 -8.03 -6.37 -17.74
CA ASP A 193 -9.30 -6.14 -18.42
C ASP A 193 -10.36 -7.13 -17.93
N ALA A 194 -11.63 -6.70 -17.89
CA ALA A 194 -12.70 -7.50 -17.32
C ALA A 194 -12.90 -8.85 -18.02
N PRO A 195 -12.84 -8.97 -19.35
CA PRO A 195 -12.85 -10.26 -20.06
C PRO A 195 -11.68 -11.16 -19.65
N ASP A 196 -10.46 -10.63 -19.57
CA ASP A 196 -9.27 -11.40 -19.16
C ASP A 196 -9.40 -11.90 -17.72
N ALA A 197 -9.87 -11.06 -16.81
CA ALA A 197 -10.13 -11.45 -15.43
C ALA A 197 -11.19 -12.56 -15.35
N ALA A 198 -12.23 -12.49 -16.18
CA ALA A 198 -13.25 -13.54 -16.27
C ALA A 198 -12.67 -14.86 -16.78
N VAL A 199 -11.77 -14.83 -17.77
CA VAL A 199 -11.06 -16.03 -18.28
C VAL A 199 -10.21 -16.66 -17.17
N VAL A 200 -9.40 -15.85 -16.45
CA VAL A 200 -8.58 -16.33 -15.33
C VAL A 200 -9.44 -16.99 -14.26
N MET A 201 -10.49 -16.31 -13.80
CA MET A 201 -11.36 -16.82 -12.75
C MET A 201 -12.17 -18.03 -13.18
N SER A 202 -12.62 -18.08 -14.44
CA SER A 202 -13.31 -19.25 -15.01
C SER A 202 -12.40 -20.46 -15.03
N THR A 203 -11.15 -20.31 -15.46
CA THR A 203 -10.14 -21.38 -15.49
C THR A 203 -9.84 -21.89 -14.08
N VAL A 204 -9.58 -20.98 -13.14
CA VAL A 204 -9.32 -21.34 -11.74
C VAL A 204 -10.52 -22.07 -11.12
N ASN A 205 -11.74 -21.58 -11.35
CA ASN A 205 -12.96 -22.23 -10.86
C ASN A 205 -13.14 -23.63 -11.44
N ALA A 206 -12.91 -23.80 -12.75
CA ALA A 206 -13.02 -25.10 -13.42
C ALA A 206 -12.01 -26.12 -12.87
N LEU A 207 -10.77 -25.67 -12.60
CA LEU A 207 -9.74 -26.52 -12.00
C LEU A 207 -10.08 -26.84 -10.54
N ALA A 208 -10.50 -25.86 -9.76
CA ALA A 208 -10.87 -26.05 -8.35
C ALA A 208 -12.10 -26.96 -8.17
N ALA A 209 -12.99 -27.03 -9.17
CA ALA A 209 -14.19 -27.89 -9.13
C ALA A 209 -13.89 -29.37 -9.41
N LYS A 210 -12.76 -29.70 -10.06
CA LYS A 210 -12.39 -31.07 -10.48
C LYS A 210 -11.73 -31.93 -9.39
N ILE A 211 -11.75 -31.48 -8.15
CA ILE A 211 -11.04 -32.14 -7.05
C ILE A 211 -11.91 -33.32 -6.52
N ASP A 212 -11.20 -34.36 -6.07
CA ASP A 212 -11.71 -35.57 -5.48
C ASP A 212 -12.82 -35.29 -4.44
N ALA A 213 -13.86 -36.11 -4.44
CA ALA A 213 -14.94 -36.04 -3.45
C ALA A 213 -14.46 -36.19 -1.99
N ALA A 214 -13.22 -36.67 -1.77
CA ALA A 214 -12.57 -36.76 -0.47
C ALA A 214 -11.90 -35.46 -0.01
N ASP A 215 -11.81 -34.41 -0.84
CA ASP A 215 -11.21 -33.14 -0.48
C ASP A 215 -12.23 -32.23 0.23
N ASP A 216 -12.18 -32.17 1.54
CA ASP A 216 -13.05 -31.38 2.42
C ASP A 216 -12.63 -29.90 2.55
N ARG A 217 -11.54 -29.48 1.91
CA ARG A 217 -11.04 -28.11 1.99
C ARG A 217 -12.03 -27.11 1.37
N PRO A 218 -12.10 -25.88 1.92
CA PRO A 218 -12.91 -24.81 1.36
C PRO A 218 -12.59 -24.53 -0.10
N ILE A 219 -13.59 -24.17 -0.90
CA ILE A 219 -13.42 -23.87 -2.33
C ILE A 219 -12.37 -22.78 -2.57
N GLU A 220 -12.21 -21.83 -1.63
CA GLU A 220 -11.23 -20.74 -1.72
C GLU A 220 -9.79 -21.28 -1.63
N ALA A 221 -9.53 -22.23 -0.75
CA ALA A 221 -8.22 -22.89 -0.66
C ALA A 221 -7.91 -23.67 -1.96
N ARG A 222 -8.90 -24.38 -2.48
CA ARG A 222 -8.75 -25.11 -3.75
C ARG A 222 -8.51 -24.19 -4.95
N ARG A 223 -9.14 -23.00 -4.97
CA ARG A 223 -8.87 -21.95 -5.97
C ARG A 223 -7.44 -21.44 -5.90
N ALA A 224 -6.92 -21.21 -4.68
CA ALA A 224 -5.54 -20.78 -4.49
C ALA A 224 -4.55 -21.84 -5.00
N ASP A 225 -4.78 -23.13 -4.70
CA ASP A 225 -3.95 -24.22 -5.20
C ASP A 225 -4.02 -24.36 -6.73
N ALA A 226 -5.23 -24.25 -7.30
CA ALA A 226 -5.44 -24.26 -8.75
C ALA A 226 -4.69 -23.13 -9.45
N PHE A 227 -4.74 -21.93 -8.87
CA PHE A 227 -4.01 -20.78 -9.36
C PHE A 227 -2.49 -21.03 -9.38
N VAL A 228 -1.92 -21.52 -8.27
CA VAL A 228 -0.50 -21.87 -8.20
C VAL A 228 -0.14 -22.97 -9.20
N ALA A 229 -0.99 -24.00 -9.36
CA ALA A 229 -0.75 -25.11 -10.28
C ALA A 229 -0.65 -24.66 -11.75
N VAL A 230 -1.46 -23.67 -12.18
CA VAL A 230 -1.38 -23.09 -13.54
C VAL A 230 0.00 -22.48 -13.79
N PHE A 231 0.55 -21.72 -12.82
CA PHE A 231 1.87 -21.11 -12.97
C PHE A 231 3.02 -22.13 -12.82
N ALA A 232 2.85 -23.15 -12.00
CA ALA A 232 3.82 -24.24 -11.90
C ALA A 232 3.92 -25.05 -13.21
N ALA A 233 2.81 -25.18 -13.94
CA ALA A 233 2.77 -25.86 -15.24
C ALA A 233 3.22 -24.96 -16.41
N ALA A 234 3.27 -23.66 -16.24
CA ALA A 234 3.57 -22.70 -17.33
C ALA A 234 4.88 -22.97 -18.08
N PRO A 235 6.01 -23.41 -17.44
CA PRO A 235 7.25 -23.75 -18.17
C PRO A 235 7.07 -24.87 -19.21
N ALA A 236 6.06 -25.73 -19.09
CA ALA A 236 5.77 -26.82 -20.01
C ALA A 236 4.83 -26.41 -21.16
N VAL A 237 4.32 -25.16 -21.17
CA VAL A 237 3.37 -24.68 -22.19
C VAL A 237 4.12 -24.20 -23.42
N PRO A 238 3.94 -24.81 -24.61
CA PRO A 238 4.57 -24.37 -25.85
C PRO A 238 4.13 -22.95 -26.23
N GLY A 239 5.08 -22.11 -26.67
CA GLY A 239 4.78 -20.75 -27.17
C GLY A 239 4.73 -19.68 -26.10
N LEU A 240 4.80 -19.99 -24.82
CA LEU A 240 5.14 -18.96 -23.83
C LEU A 240 6.61 -18.57 -23.97
N PRO A 241 6.95 -17.26 -23.83
CA PRO A 241 8.34 -16.85 -23.79
C PRO A 241 9.05 -17.68 -22.73
N GLN A 242 10.04 -18.48 -23.12
CA GLN A 242 10.90 -19.10 -22.13
C GLN A 242 11.58 -17.96 -21.39
N ALA A 243 11.03 -17.61 -20.23
CA ALA A 243 11.74 -16.79 -19.26
C ALA A 243 13.10 -17.46 -19.16
N GLN A 244 14.16 -16.73 -19.49
CA GLN A 244 15.53 -17.20 -19.38
C GLN A 244 15.59 -18.18 -18.21
N GLN A 245 16.04 -19.40 -18.44
CA GLN A 245 15.94 -20.60 -17.57
C GLN A 245 16.55 -20.44 -16.16
N SER A 246 16.39 -19.26 -15.58
CA SER A 246 16.68 -19.03 -14.17
C SER A 246 15.44 -19.43 -13.37
N PRO A 247 15.53 -20.50 -12.58
CA PRO A 247 14.48 -20.80 -11.61
C PRO A 247 14.20 -19.55 -10.78
N ALA A 248 12.96 -19.36 -10.37
CA ALA A 248 12.55 -18.20 -9.58
C ALA A 248 13.54 -18.02 -8.42
N GLN A 249 14.30 -16.91 -8.42
CA GLN A 249 15.29 -16.66 -7.38
C GLN A 249 14.58 -16.16 -6.14
N ILE A 250 14.38 -17.06 -5.18
CA ILE A 250 13.89 -16.74 -3.85
C ILE A 250 15.12 -16.49 -2.97
N GLN A 251 15.30 -15.26 -2.51
CA GLN A 251 16.39 -14.90 -1.61
C GLN A 251 15.89 -14.91 -0.16
N VAL A 252 16.49 -15.78 0.67
CA VAL A 252 16.21 -15.86 2.11
C VAL A 252 17.49 -15.59 2.88
N THR A 253 17.42 -14.68 3.86
CA THR A 253 18.49 -14.48 4.85
C THR A 253 18.09 -15.23 6.12
N VAL A 254 18.92 -16.16 6.55
CA VAL A 254 18.62 -17.05 7.69
C VAL A 254 19.85 -17.23 8.55
N PRO A 255 19.73 -17.19 9.91
CA PRO A 255 20.85 -17.51 10.80
C PRO A 255 21.34 -18.95 10.57
N ALA A 256 22.65 -19.15 10.63
CA ALA A 256 23.24 -20.49 10.46
C ALA A 256 22.74 -21.48 11.52
N SER A 257 22.51 -21.01 12.75
CA SER A 257 21.95 -21.82 13.85
C SER A 257 20.54 -22.32 13.53
N THR A 258 19.71 -21.47 12.91
CA THR A 258 18.34 -21.83 12.48
C THR A 258 18.38 -22.90 11.38
N LEU A 259 19.29 -22.78 10.42
CA LEU A 259 19.46 -23.77 9.36
C LEU A 259 19.91 -25.14 9.89
N LEU A 260 20.82 -25.12 10.86
CA LEU A 260 21.32 -26.33 11.52
C LEU A 260 20.33 -26.95 12.52
N GLY A 261 19.17 -26.32 12.69
CA GLY A 261 18.14 -26.80 13.64
C GLY A 261 18.50 -26.58 15.10
N LEU A 262 19.49 -25.70 15.39
CA LEU A 262 19.95 -25.39 16.76
C LEU A 262 19.07 -24.34 17.42
N THR A 263 18.40 -23.48 16.64
CA THR A 263 17.47 -22.44 17.09
C THR A 263 16.29 -22.34 16.13
N ASP A 264 15.19 -21.72 16.59
CA ASP A 264 14.02 -21.38 15.76
C ASP A 264 13.92 -19.88 15.50
N THR A 265 15.04 -19.17 15.45
CA THR A 265 15.10 -17.76 15.10
C THR A 265 14.50 -17.54 13.70
N PRO A 266 13.58 -16.59 13.52
CA PRO A 266 13.00 -16.28 12.22
C PRO A 266 14.04 -15.94 11.17
N ALA A 267 13.71 -16.23 9.90
CA ALA A 267 14.47 -15.82 8.74
C ALA A 267 13.78 -14.67 8.02
N ASP A 268 14.47 -13.99 7.12
CA ASP A 268 13.93 -12.90 6.32
C ASP A 268 13.87 -13.28 4.83
N LEU A 269 12.67 -13.24 4.25
CA LEU A 269 12.43 -13.48 2.82
C LEU A 269 12.42 -12.15 2.08
N ALA A 270 13.37 -11.94 1.19
CA ALA A 270 13.55 -10.69 0.47
C ALA A 270 12.28 -10.28 -0.31
N GLY A 271 11.74 -9.10 0.04
CA GLY A 271 10.51 -8.55 -0.55
C GLY A 271 9.21 -9.06 0.07
N TYR A 272 9.33 -9.90 1.11
CA TYR A 272 8.22 -10.37 1.92
C TYR A 272 8.37 -9.89 3.37
N GLY A 273 9.51 -10.16 4.03
CA GLY A 273 9.77 -9.89 5.44
C GLY A 273 10.03 -11.19 6.24
N PRO A 274 9.80 -11.18 7.56
CA PRO A 274 10.10 -12.32 8.41
C PRO A 274 9.25 -13.55 8.09
N ILE A 275 9.92 -14.72 8.08
CA ILE A 275 9.30 -16.05 7.90
C ILE A 275 9.75 -16.98 9.01
N THR A 276 8.96 -17.99 9.31
CA THR A 276 9.30 -18.98 10.34
C THR A 276 10.53 -19.81 9.97
N ALA A 277 11.23 -20.32 10.98
CA ALA A 277 12.37 -21.20 10.80
C ALA A 277 12.07 -22.42 9.91
N GLU A 278 10.88 -23.00 10.06
CA GLU A 278 10.44 -24.15 9.28
C GLU A 278 10.26 -23.82 7.79
N VAL A 279 9.62 -22.68 7.49
CA VAL A 279 9.49 -22.19 6.10
C VAL A 279 10.86 -21.92 5.50
N ALA A 280 11.79 -21.32 6.25
CA ALA A 280 13.14 -21.06 5.80
C ALA A 280 13.91 -22.37 5.49
N ARG A 281 13.83 -23.38 6.36
CA ARG A 281 14.46 -24.71 6.15
C ARG A 281 13.86 -25.41 4.93
N ARG A 282 12.56 -25.33 4.72
CA ARG A 282 11.88 -25.90 3.54
C ARG A 282 12.35 -25.26 2.24
N ILE A 283 12.44 -23.93 2.19
CA ILE A 283 12.99 -23.20 1.03
C ILE A 283 14.46 -23.60 0.82
N ALA A 284 15.19 -23.70 1.90
CA ALA A 284 16.60 -24.03 1.94
C ALA A 284 16.93 -25.40 1.37
N ALA A 285 16.09 -26.40 1.57
CA ALA A 285 16.33 -27.78 1.16
C ALA A 285 16.59 -27.92 -0.35
N ASN A 286 16.07 -27.00 -1.18
CA ASN A 286 16.22 -27.01 -2.64
C ASN A 286 17.00 -25.79 -3.17
N GLY A 287 17.67 -25.01 -2.30
CA GLY A 287 18.33 -23.75 -2.63
C GLY A 287 19.84 -23.83 -2.80
N THR A 288 20.41 -22.87 -3.51
CA THR A 288 21.87 -22.63 -3.53
C THR A 288 22.23 -21.60 -2.46
N TRP A 289 23.30 -21.85 -1.70
CA TRP A 289 23.68 -21.08 -0.53
C TRP A 289 24.78 -20.07 -0.82
N ARG A 290 24.63 -18.85 -0.28
CA ARG A 290 25.74 -17.89 -0.16
C ARG A 290 25.92 -17.50 1.29
N ARG A 291 27.15 -17.59 1.79
CA ARG A 291 27.51 -17.13 3.14
C ARG A 291 27.65 -15.60 3.14
N LEU A 292 26.88 -14.90 3.99
CA LEU A 292 27.11 -13.51 4.35
C LEU A 292 27.78 -13.50 5.73
N LEU A 293 29.01 -12.98 5.82
CA LEU A 293 29.70 -12.78 7.10
C LEU A 293 29.40 -11.37 7.57
N THR A 294 28.71 -11.28 8.70
CA THR A 294 28.50 -10.04 9.44
C THR A 294 29.42 -10.04 10.66
N ASP A 295 29.92 -8.87 11.07
CA ASP A 295 30.59 -8.68 12.33
C ASP A 295 29.61 -9.06 13.47
N PRO A 296 29.97 -9.99 14.37
CA PRO A 296 29.04 -10.49 15.39
C PRO A 296 28.64 -9.44 16.45
N VAL A 297 29.36 -8.31 16.53
CA VAL A 297 29.10 -7.24 17.48
C VAL A 297 28.34 -6.07 16.84
N SER A 298 28.62 -5.75 15.57
CA SER A 298 28.07 -4.60 14.86
C SER A 298 27.23 -4.94 13.63
N GLY A 299 27.22 -6.20 13.18
CA GLY A 299 26.54 -6.63 11.95
C GLY A 299 27.12 -6.05 10.65
N GLN A 300 28.31 -5.43 10.68
CA GLN A 300 28.83 -4.61 9.59
C GLN A 300 29.77 -5.35 8.64
N LEU A 301 29.70 -4.98 7.36
CA LEU A 301 30.67 -5.37 6.31
C LEU A 301 31.77 -4.30 6.19
N LEU A 302 32.98 -4.73 5.76
CA LEU A 302 34.18 -3.88 5.63
C LEU A 302 33.98 -2.66 4.71
N ASP A 303 34.56 -1.53 5.09
CA ASP A 303 34.51 -0.23 4.43
C ASP A 303 35.28 -0.22 3.09
N TYR A 304 34.70 0.40 2.03
CA TYR A 304 35.35 0.63 0.74
C TYR A 304 35.85 2.08 0.54
N GLY A 305 35.70 2.95 1.52
CA GLY A 305 36.21 4.32 1.48
C GLY A 305 35.73 5.15 0.28
N ARG A 306 36.63 5.93 -0.33
CA ARG A 306 36.37 6.74 -1.53
C ARG A 306 36.99 6.20 -2.81
N GLN A 307 37.29 4.91 -2.89
CA GLN A 307 37.91 4.31 -4.07
C GLN A 307 36.93 4.17 -5.23
N THR A 308 35.63 4.01 -4.96
CA THR A 308 34.60 3.88 -5.99
C THR A 308 33.35 4.68 -5.63
N TYR A 309 32.73 5.34 -6.62
CA TYR A 309 31.41 5.95 -6.48
C TYR A 309 30.28 4.89 -6.44
N ARG A 310 30.34 3.93 -7.37
CA ARG A 310 29.38 2.83 -7.40
C ARG A 310 29.77 1.78 -6.37
N PRO A 311 28.84 1.36 -5.49
CA PRO A 311 29.14 0.32 -4.53
C PRO A 311 29.49 -1.00 -5.25
N PRO A 312 30.56 -1.70 -4.85
CA PRO A 312 30.86 -3.04 -5.35
C PRO A 312 29.70 -4.00 -5.08
N ALA A 313 29.56 -5.03 -5.90
CA ALA A 313 28.42 -5.95 -5.86
C ALA A 313 28.13 -6.54 -4.47
N LYS A 314 29.18 -6.84 -3.68
CA LYS A 314 29.04 -7.34 -2.31
C LYS A 314 28.46 -6.30 -1.36
N LEU A 315 28.92 -5.04 -1.44
CA LEU A 315 28.41 -3.93 -0.63
C LEU A 315 26.98 -3.58 -1.06
N ALA A 316 26.70 -3.57 -2.37
CA ALA A 316 25.35 -3.36 -2.88
C ALA A 316 24.38 -4.42 -2.35
N ALA A 317 24.77 -5.71 -2.42
CA ALA A 317 23.95 -6.79 -1.88
C ALA A 317 23.74 -6.68 -0.37
N PHE A 318 24.75 -6.23 0.38
CA PHE A 318 24.62 -5.98 1.81
C PHE A 318 23.60 -4.85 2.11
N VAL A 319 23.72 -3.69 1.45
CA VAL A 319 22.81 -2.56 1.68
C VAL A 319 21.38 -2.95 1.32
N ILE A 320 21.17 -3.67 0.22
CA ILE A 320 19.86 -4.18 -0.19
C ILE A 320 19.27 -5.12 0.87
N ALA A 321 20.07 -6.04 1.39
CA ALA A 321 19.64 -6.97 2.44
C ALA A 321 19.32 -6.23 3.75
N ARG A 322 20.19 -5.30 4.16
CA ARG A 322 20.00 -4.51 5.39
C ARG A 322 18.74 -3.65 5.37
N ASP A 323 18.55 -2.90 4.29
CA ASP A 323 17.48 -1.89 4.22
C ASP A 323 16.11 -2.49 3.86
N ARG A 324 16.07 -3.66 3.20
CA ARG A 324 14.86 -4.40 2.80
C ARG A 324 13.89 -3.58 1.92
N THR A 325 13.61 -2.34 2.29
CA THR A 325 12.73 -1.39 1.60
C THR A 325 13.39 -0.01 1.45
N CYS A 326 12.75 0.88 0.73
CA CYS A 326 13.14 2.29 0.64
C CYS A 326 13.18 2.94 2.03
N GLY A 327 14.28 3.65 2.34
CA GLY A 327 14.49 4.31 3.64
C GLY A 327 13.71 5.62 3.84
N PHE A 328 12.65 5.88 3.10
CA PHE A 328 11.74 7.00 3.33
C PHE A 328 10.58 6.56 4.24
N PRO A 329 10.11 7.41 5.19
CA PRO A 329 9.03 7.09 6.09
C PRO A 329 7.79 6.54 5.37
N GLY A 330 7.33 5.33 5.75
CA GLY A 330 6.14 4.69 5.20
C GLY A 330 6.27 4.14 3.77
N CYS A 331 7.47 4.13 3.16
CA CYS A 331 7.66 3.58 1.82
C CYS A 331 8.01 2.10 1.86
N SER A 332 7.18 1.26 1.25
CA SER A 332 7.36 -0.20 1.17
C SER A 332 8.03 -0.69 -0.13
N GLN A 333 8.59 0.22 -0.97
CA GLN A 333 9.27 -0.19 -2.20
C GLN A 333 10.48 -1.07 -1.88
N PRO A 334 10.55 -2.31 -2.38
CA PRO A 334 11.66 -3.23 -2.10
C PRO A 334 13.03 -2.63 -2.46
N ALA A 335 14.02 -2.76 -1.57
CA ALA A 335 15.36 -2.19 -1.73
C ALA A 335 16.06 -2.64 -3.03
N ARG A 336 15.79 -3.85 -3.52
CA ARG A 336 16.30 -4.36 -4.82
C ARG A 336 15.82 -3.56 -6.04
N ARG A 337 14.75 -2.77 -5.90
CA ARG A 337 14.20 -1.89 -6.94
C ARG A 337 14.51 -0.42 -6.66
N CYS A 338 15.35 -0.15 -5.66
CA CYS A 338 15.79 1.18 -5.28
C CYS A 338 17.17 1.49 -5.83
N ASP A 339 17.47 2.78 -5.96
CA ASP A 339 18.84 3.26 -6.13
C ASP A 339 19.57 3.11 -4.79
N LEU A 340 20.86 2.76 -4.82
CA LEU A 340 21.72 2.80 -3.64
C LEU A 340 22.39 4.16 -3.58
N ASP A 341 21.88 5.00 -2.70
CA ASP A 341 22.23 6.40 -2.63
C ASP A 341 23.13 6.72 -1.42
N HIS A 342 24.00 7.73 -1.58
CA HIS A 342 24.85 8.23 -0.51
C HIS A 342 24.06 9.22 0.37
N CYS A 343 23.85 8.90 1.65
CA CYS A 343 23.17 9.80 2.60
C CYS A 343 23.87 11.16 2.66
N LYS A 344 25.19 11.18 2.85
CA LYS A 344 26.03 12.34 2.56
C LYS A 344 26.53 12.21 1.13
N SER A 345 26.15 13.15 0.25
CA SER A 345 26.46 13.05 -1.16
C SER A 345 27.95 12.88 -1.42
N TRP A 346 28.29 12.12 -2.47
CA TRP A 346 29.68 11.94 -2.90
C TRP A 346 30.39 13.26 -3.20
N ARG A 347 29.68 14.20 -3.79
CA ARG A 347 30.20 15.56 -4.09
C ARG A 347 30.55 16.32 -2.81
N ALA A 348 29.81 16.10 -1.74
CA ALA A 348 30.05 16.71 -0.43
C ALA A 348 31.06 15.91 0.43
N GLY A 349 31.79 14.97 -0.16
CA GLY A 349 32.82 14.19 0.54
C GLY A 349 32.30 12.92 1.22
N GLY A 350 31.11 12.44 0.88
CA GLY A 350 30.61 11.14 1.37
C GLY A 350 31.43 9.96 0.84
N THR A 351 31.56 8.92 1.64
CA THR A 351 32.26 7.67 1.30
C THR A 351 31.28 6.60 0.81
N THR A 352 31.75 5.65 -0.01
CA THR A 352 30.98 4.46 -0.41
C THR A 352 31.21 3.38 0.65
N CYS A 353 30.40 3.43 1.71
CA CYS A 353 30.49 2.49 2.84
C CYS A 353 29.07 2.15 3.36
N PRO A 354 28.93 1.09 4.16
CA PRO A 354 27.65 0.68 4.72
C PRO A 354 26.92 1.78 5.47
N HIS A 355 27.68 2.63 6.19
CA HIS A 355 27.12 3.72 7.01
C HIS A 355 26.59 4.90 6.18
N ASN A 356 27.10 5.09 4.97
CA ASN A 356 26.72 6.23 4.14
C ASN A 356 25.85 5.84 2.94
N LEU A 357 25.58 4.55 2.72
CA LEU A 357 24.67 4.09 1.68
C LEU A 357 23.31 3.73 2.25
N GLY A 358 22.26 4.04 1.49
CA GLY A 358 20.88 3.66 1.78
C GLY A 358 20.08 3.39 0.51
N ALA A 359 19.07 2.53 0.61
CA ALA A 359 18.18 2.23 -0.50
C ALA A 359 17.08 3.28 -0.59
N LEU A 360 17.01 4.03 -1.69
CA LEU A 360 15.95 5.00 -1.96
C LEU A 360 15.29 4.70 -3.31
N CYS A 361 13.97 4.58 -3.35
CA CYS A 361 13.27 4.48 -4.63
C CYS A 361 13.47 5.77 -5.44
N ARG A 362 13.27 5.71 -6.76
CA ARG A 362 13.55 6.83 -7.68
C ARG A 362 12.91 8.14 -7.25
N ARG A 363 11.67 8.09 -6.72
CA ARG A 363 10.97 9.28 -6.23
C ARG A 363 11.64 9.87 -4.99
N HIS A 364 11.96 9.05 -3.98
CA HIS A 364 12.53 9.54 -2.72
C HIS A 364 14.02 9.86 -2.83
N HIS A 365 14.74 9.26 -3.78
CA HIS A 365 16.06 9.70 -4.19
C HIS A 365 16.01 11.14 -4.74
N ARG A 366 15.06 11.43 -5.64
CA ARG A 366 14.83 12.80 -6.13
C ARG A 366 14.38 13.76 -5.04
N ALA A 367 13.50 13.33 -4.13
CA ALA A 367 13.04 14.15 -3.01
C ALA A 367 14.22 14.67 -2.16
N LYS A 368 15.26 13.83 -1.98
CA LYS A 368 16.49 14.21 -1.27
C LYS A 368 17.46 15.04 -2.12
N ASP A 369 17.69 14.67 -3.37
CA ASP A 369 18.77 15.25 -4.18
C ASP A 369 18.40 16.57 -4.84
N THR A 370 17.18 16.69 -5.35
CA THR A 370 16.68 17.86 -6.06
C THR A 370 15.45 18.49 -5.41
N GLY A 371 14.79 17.74 -4.54
CA GLY A 371 13.61 18.20 -3.82
C GLY A 371 13.98 18.86 -2.49
N PRO A 372 12.96 19.36 -1.77
CA PRO A 372 13.14 20.13 -0.54
C PRO A 372 13.28 19.26 0.72
N TRP A 373 13.48 17.95 0.60
CA TRP A 373 13.65 17.05 1.73
C TRP A 373 15.12 16.87 2.11
N THR A 374 15.40 16.80 3.39
CA THR A 374 16.76 16.55 3.91
C THR A 374 16.80 15.20 4.61
N LEU A 375 17.80 14.36 4.26
CA LEU A 375 18.10 13.11 4.94
C LEU A 375 19.38 13.26 5.78
N ILE A 376 19.27 12.94 7.06
CA ILE A 376 20.40 12.86 7.99
C ILE A 376 20.54 11.42 8.46
N ARG A 377 21.72 10.85 8.35
CA ARG A 377 22.04 9.56 8.97
C ARG A 377 22.81 9.78 10.25
N ASN A 378 22.30 9.24 11.33
CA ASN A 378 22.86 9.38 12.67
C ASN A 378 23.95 8.31 12.91
N PRO A 379 24.89 8.53 13.86
CA PRO A 379 25.97 7.60 14.17
C PRO A 379 25.48 6.22 14.65
N ASP A 380 24.31 6.16 15.27
CA ASP A 380 23.65 4.92 15.72
C ASP A 380 22.99 4.09 14.60
N GLY A 381 23.09 4.60 13.35
CA GLY A 381 22.48 3.94 12.17
C GLY A 381 21.03 4.33 11.92
N SER A 382 20.39 5.10 12.81
CA SER A 382 19.08 5.68 12.58
C SER A 382 19.12 6.76 11.49
N THR A 383 17.96 7.12 10.94
CA THR A 383 17.84 8.17 9.94
C THR A 383 16.75 9.17 10.33
N THR A 384 17.04 10.45 10.08
CA THR A 384 16.09 11.54 10.26
C THR A 384 15.80 12.18 8.92
N TRP A 385 14.53 12.19 8.53
CA TRP A 385 14.06 12.98 7.40
C TRP A 385 13.47 14.30 7.89
N ILE A 386 13.79 15.39 7.20
CA ILE A 386 13.23 16.72 7.48
C ILE A 386 12.43 17.13 6.24
N SER A 387 11.14 17.39 6.45
CA SER A 387 10.24 17.80 5.38
C SER A 387 10.38 19.30 5.05
N PRO A 388 9.79 19.77 3.92
CA PRO A 388 9.71 21.18 3.57
C PRO A 388 9.02 22.05 4.62
N THR A 389 8.13 21.46 5.43
CA THR A 389 7.44 22.16 6.53
C THR A 389 8.27 22.23 7.82
N GLY A 390 9.50 21.69 7.81
CA GLY A 390 10.39 21.63 8.97
C GLY A 390 10.09 20.50 9.94
N LYS A 391 9.10 19.62 9.65
CA LYS A 391 8.82 18.45 10.50
C LYS A 391 9.91 17.40 10.37
N ARG A 392 10.19 16.72 11.48
CA ARG A 392 11.20 15.66 11.58
C ARG A 392 10.53 14.30 11.70
N TYR A 393 11.05 13.32 10.97
CA TYR A 393 10.61 11.93 10.98
C TYR A 393 11.83 11.05 11.21
N ASP A 394 11.90 10.47 12.42
CA ASP A 394 13.01 9.61 12.82
C ASP A 394 12.64 8.15 12.56
N LEU A 395 13.56 7.42 11.90
CA LEU A 395 13.45 6.01 11.63
C LEU A 395 14.56 5.29 12.43
N PRO A 396 14.25 4.22 13.16
CA PRO A 396 15.27 3.43 13.85
C PRO A 396 16.23 2.79 12.86
N PRO A 397 17.43 2.38 13.31
CA PRO A 397 18.32 1.60 12.48
C PRO A 397 17.64 0.30 12.06
N PRO A 398 17.86 -0.21 10.84
CA PRO A 398 17.36 -1.52 10.43
C PRO A 398 17.89 -2.60 11.37
N SER A 399 17.00 -3.35 12.01
CA SER A 399 17.34 -4.48 12.89
C SER A 399 16.75 -5.77 12.34
N TYR A 400 17.48 -6.88 12.47
CA TYR A 400 16.99 -8.24 12.22
C TYR A 400 16.56 -8.94 13.51
N ASP A 401 16.83 -8.31 14.66
CA ASP A 401 16.55 -8.84 16.00
C ASP A 401 15.30 -8.21 16.64
N ASP A 402 14.56 -7.38 15.91
CA ASP A 402 13.25 -6.90 16.38
C ASP A 402 12.26 -8.06 16.37
N PRO A 403 11.62 -8.34 17.53
CA PRO A 403 10.68 -9.45 17.70
C PRO A 403 9.41 -9.30 16.84
#